data_cb6c9679b08c8d23e78b92762fdbb185
#
_entry.id   cb6c9679b08c8d23e78b92762fdbb185
#
_cell.length_a   1.000
_cell.length_b   1.000
_cell.length_c   1.000
_cell.angle_alpha   90.00
_cell.angle_beta   90.00
_cell.angle_gamma   90.00
#
_symmetry.space_group_name_H-M   'P 1'
#
loop_
_entity.id
_entity.type
_entity.pdbx_description
1 polymer ?
#
loop_
_entity_poly.entity_id
_entity_poly.type
_entity_poly.pdbx_seq_one_letter_code
_entity_poly.pdbx_strand_id
1 'polypeptide(L)'
;MRNWILGAAALLAVAVPGVAAAQTGYVGVNYGNADAGGGNDQDFYGAEGAVAFAGSGSIVFEVDAAVVDSDETDTAYGLTGHIYSRNDSHLFGGFIGVADSDDSTTWVGGLEAAKYYTNWTLAGAIFYGNNDDADVDGYGINVEARAFVQDNFRLNANIGYANVDAGAGNDDDAMVYGVGGEYQFASFPISVVAGYNTVDFRGGDVDTWTIGLRYNWGGTLRDRDRSGASQASVTGVSSVF
;
A
#
# COMPACT_ATOMS: atom_id res chain seq x y z
N MET A 1 -4.04 24.56 7.16
CA MET A 1 -3.58 23.32 6.58
C MET A 1 -3.85 22.06 7.43
N ARG A 2 -4.15 22.14 8.72
CA ARG A 2 -4.30 20.96 9.63
C ARG A 2 -5.67 20.26 9.62
N ASN A 3 -6.63 20.66 8.79
CA ASN A 3 -8.00 20.12 8.82
C ASN A 3 -8.32 19.12 7.68
N TRP A 4 -7.40 18.90 6.74
CA TRP A 4 -7.61 18.07 5.55
C TRP A 4 -7.31 16.58 5.80
N ILE A 5 -6.35 16.26 6.67
CA ILE A 5 -5.98 14.86 7.01
C ILE A 5 -7.16 14.11 7.64
N LEU A 6 -7.96 14.79 8.46
CA LEU A 6 -9.19 14.21 9.04
C LEU A 6 -10.30 14.00 8.00
N GLY A 7 -10.25 14.72 6.87
CA GLY A 7 -11.22 14.59 5.78
C GLY A 7 -11.04 13.34 4.92
N ALA A 8 -9.82 12.94 4.61
CA ALA A 8 -9.54 11.79 3.75
C ALA A 8 -9.85 10.46 4.46
N ALA A 9 -9.49 10.32 5.73
CA ALA A 9 -9.85 9.15 6.54
C ALA A 9 -11.37 9.03 6.74
N ALA A 10 -12.10 10.15 6.80
CA ALA A 10 -13.56 10.17 6.92
C ALA A 10 -14.27 9.79 5.60
N LEU A 11 -13.67 10.07 4.44
CA LEU A 11 -14.25 9.74 3.14
C LEU A 11 -14.27 8.23 2.86
N LEU A 12 -13.26 7.49 3.30
CA LEU A 12 -13.24 6.02 3.20
C LEU A 12 -14.28 5.35 4.11
N ALA A 13 -14.59 5.96 5.24
CA ALA A 13 -15.59 5.45 6.19
C ALA A 13 -17.06 5.75 5.77
N VAL A 14 -17.29 6.76 4.91
CA VAL A 14 -18.63 7.27 4.58
C VAL A 14 -19.12 6.82 3.19
N ALA A 15 -18.23 6.36 2.30
CA ALA A 15 -18.56 6.22 0.89
C ALA A 15 -19.38 4.96 0.51
N VAL A 16 -19.78 4.10 1.45
CA VAL A 16 -20.57 2.90 1.09
C VAL A 16 -21.78 2.68 2.01
N PRO A 17 -22.89 3.39 1.80
CA PRO A 17 -24.15 2.99 2.39
C PRO A 17 -24.71 1.80 1.59
N GLY A 18 -24.73 0.62 2.15
CA GLY A 18 -25.58 -0.46 1.64
C GLY A 18 -24.98 -1.82 1.42
N VAL A 19 -23.73 -2.10 1.78
CA VAL A 19 -23.18 -3.47 1.70
C VAL A 19 -23.03 -4.04 3.11
N ALA A 20 -24.10 -4.62 3.61
CA ALA A 20 -24.20 -5.15 4.97
C ALA A 20 -23.71 -6.61 5.09
N ALA A 21 -22.69 -7.02 4.35
CA ALA A 21 -22.14 -8.36 4.52
C ALA A 21 -20.64 -8.36 4.25
N ALA A 22 -19.87 -8.63 5.29
CA ALA A 22 -18.44 -8.96 5.25
C ALA A 22 -17.52 -7.88 4.66
N GLN A 23 -17.68 -6.64 5.06
CA GLN A 23 -16.65 -5.62 4.84
C GLN A 23 -15.56 -5.80 5.89
N THR A 24 -14.34 -5.99 5.41
CA THR A 24 -13.15 -5.99 6.26
C THR A 24 -12.20 -4.92 5.75
N GLY A 25 -11.48 -4.28 6.64
CA GLY A 25 -10.58 -3.23 6.23
C GLY A 25 -9.87 -2.57 7.40
N TYR A 26 -9.25 -1.45 7.10
CA TYR A 26 -8.61 -0.58 8.07
C TYR A 26 -8.62 0.88 7.60
N VAL A 27 -8.45 1.77 8.55
CA VAL A 27 -8.05 3.17 8.32
C VAL A 27 -6.91 3.48 9.29
N GLY A 28 -5.95 4.27 8.86
CA GLY A 28 -4.76 4.56 9.64
C GLY A 28 -4.22 5.95 9.42
N VAL A 29 -3.32 6.33 10.32
CA VAL A 29 -2.48 7.52 10.20
C VAL A 29 -1.05 7.11 10.46
N ASN A 30 -0.11 7.74 9.78
CA ASN A 30 1.31 7.46 9.88
C ASN A 30 2.12 8.75 9.93
N TYR A 31 3.33 8.59 10.43
CA TYR A 31 4.41 9.56 10.38
C TYR A 31 5.66 8.83 9.89
N GLY A 32 6.46 9.48 9.09
CA GLY A 32 7.70 8.92 8.62
C GLY A 32 8.71 10.01 8.26
N ASN A 33 9.90 9.53 7.94
CA ASN A 33 10.98 10.37 7.45
C ASN A 33 11.67 9.64 6.30
N ALA A 34 11.95 10.36 5.23
CA ALA A 34 12.68 9.90 4.08
C ALA A 34 14.02 10.64 4.03
N ASP A 35 15.11 9.88 3.94
CA ASP A 35 16.50 10.37 3.84
C ASP A 35 17.04 10.02 2.44
N ALA A 36 17.28 11.02 1.63
CA ALA A 36 17.92 10.89 0.31
C ALA A 36 19.45 11.13 0.37
N GLY A 37 20.03 11.15 1.56
CA GLY A 37 21.43 11.43 1.78
C GLY A 37 21.80 12.91 1.64
N GLY A 38 23.02 13.25 2.07
CA GLY A 38 23.55 14.61 1.93
C GLY A 38 22.90 15.69 2.80
N GLY A 39 22.03 15.29 3.76
CA GLY A 39 21.27 16.19 4.62
C GLY A 39 19.93 16.61 4.02
N ASN A 40 19.39 15.81 3.11
CA ASN A 40 18.07 15.98 2.51
C ASN A 40 17.05 15.05 3.18
N ASP A 41 16.82 15.26 4.46
CA ASP A 41 15.83 14.53 5.24
C ASP A 41 14.47 15.22 5.12
N GLN A 42 13.42 14.45 4.90
CA GLN A 42 12.07 14.97 4.75
C GLN A 42 11.10 14.23 5.66
N ASP A 43 10.45 14.95 6.56
CA ASP A 43 9.37 14.42 7.38
C ASP A 43 8.07 14.43 6.59
N PHE A 44 7.26 13.39 6.77
CA PHE A 44 5.93 13.31 6.18
C PHE A 44 4.89 12.74 7.13
N TYR A 45 3.64 13.09 6.87
CA TYR A 45 2.47 12.59 7.57
C TYR A 45 1.50 12.00 6.56
N GLY A 46 0.87 10.89 6.89
CA GLY A 46 -0.07 10.25 5.99
C GLY A 46 -1.33 9.78 6.69
N ALA A 47 -2.35 9.58 5.86
CA ALA A 47 -3.52 8.80 6.22
C ALA A 47 -3.78 7.79 5.11
N GLU A 48 -4.19 6.60 5.48
CA GLU A 48 -4.43 5.50 4.55
C GLU A 48 -5.66 4.69 4.95
N GLY A 49 -6.15 3.91 4.04
CA GLY A 49 -7.19 2.95 4.35
C GLY A 49 -7.46 2.01 3.19
N ALA A 50 -7.94 0.82 3.53
CA ALA A 50 -8.37 -0.16 2.55
C ALA A 50 -9.62 -0.88 3.03
N VAL A 51 -10.49 -1.24 2.08
CA VAL A 51 -11.72 -1.97 2.35
C VAL A 51 -11.95 -3.03 1.28
N ALA A 52 -12.29 -4.25 1.70
CA ALA A 52 -12.65 -5.34 0.81
C ALA A 52 -14.14 -5.68 0.92
N PHE A 53 -14.74 -5.96 -0.23
CA PHE A 53 -16.14 -6.29 -0.42
C PHE A 53 -16.26 -7.68 -1.04
N ALA A 54 -17.06 -8.55 -0.44
CA ALA A 54 -17.38 -9.82 -1.07
C ALA A 54 -18.26 -9.59 -2.32
N GLY A 55 -17.81 -10.11 -3.44
CA GLY A 55 -18.59 -10.20 -4.65
C GLY A 55 -19.39 -11.51 -4.70
N SER A 56 -19.61 -12.04 -5.89
CA SER A 56 -20.28 -13.33 -6.12
C SER A 56 -19.26 -14.47 -6.12
N GLY A 57 -19.51 -15.52 -5.37
CA GLY A 57 -18.62 -16.69 -5.30
C GLY A 57 -17.29 -16.35 -4.63
N SER A 58 -16.18 -16.59 -5.34
CA SER A 58 -14.82 -16.29 -4.88
C SER A 58 -14.32 -14.89 -5.26
N ILE A 59 -15.14 -14.09 -5.94
CA ILE A 59 -14.74 -12.74 -6.39
C ILE A 59 -14.80 -11.78 -5.21
N VAL A 60 -13.77 -10.95 -5.11
CA VAL A 60 -13.64 -9.88 -4.11
C VAL A 60 -13.26 -8.59 -4.84
N PHE A 61 -13.81 -7.48 -4.38
CA PHE A 61 -13.40 -6.14 -4.75
C PHE A 61 -12.70 -5.50 -3.56
N GLU A 62 -11.58 -4.86 -3.79
CA GLU A 62 -10.86 -4.08 -2.78
C GLU A 62 -10.65 -2.66 -3.30
N VAL A 63 -10.75 -1.69 -2.42
CA VAL A 63 -10.39 -0.30 -2.70
C VAL A 63 -9.48 0.16 -1.59
N ASP A 64 -8.38 0.75 -1.94
CA ASP A 64 -7.48 1.41 -1.02
C ASP A 64 -7.14 2.82 -1.47
N ALA A 65 -6.83 3.66 -0.50
CA ALA A 65 -6.44 5.04 -0.74
C ALA A 65 -5.45 5.51 0.33
N ALA A 66 -4.61 6.45 -0.06
CA ALA A 66 -3.71 7.15 0.85
C ALA A 66 -3.63 8.64 0.50
N VAL A 67 -3.26 9.42 1.49
CA VAL A 67 -2.84 10.80 1.34
C VAL A 67 -1.57 10.99 2.17
N VAL A 68 -0.59 11.66 1.57
CA VAL A 68 0.69 11.96 2.20
C VAL A 68 0.95 13.45 2.03
N ASP A 69 1.36 14.09 3.11
CA ASP A 69 1.74 15.49 3.16
C ASP A 69 3.14 15.60 3.75
N SER A 70 3.97 16.46 3.21
CA SER A 70 5.33 16.66 3.69
C SER A 70 5.67 18.15 3.77
N ASP A 71 6.75 18.47 4.48
CA ASP A 71 7.13 19.86 4.69
C ASP A 71 7.73 20.51 3.43
N GLU A 72 8.18 19.72 2.46
CA GLU A 72 8.93 20.19 1.28
C GLU A 72 8.21 19.95 -0.06
N THR A 73 7.24 19.06 -0.10
CA THR A 73 6.47 18.73 -1.32
C THR A 73 4.98 18.94 -1.12
N ASP A 74 4.25 19.11 -2.21
CA ASP A 74 2.80 19.21 -2.15
C ASP A 74 2.16 17.88 -1.73
N THR A 75 0.92 17.96 -1.25
CA THR A 75 0.16 16.79 -0.81
C THR A 75 -0.06 15.82 -1.96
N ALA A 76 0.35 14.55 -1.77
CA ALA A 76 0.12 13.47 -2.71
C ALA A 76 -1.10 12.63 -2.31
N TYR A 77 -1.81 12.11 -3.31
CA TYR A 77 -3.00 11.26 -3.15
C TYR A 77 -2.84 9.99 -3.97
N GLY A 78 -3.28 8.87 -3.43
CA GLY A 78 -3.34 7.60 -4.15
C GLY A 78 -4.71 6.93 -3.98
N LEU A 79 -5.20 6.31 -5.04
CA LEU A 79 -6.42 5.50 -5.04
C LEU A 79 -6.20 4.28 -5.92
N THR A 80 -6.52 3.08 -5.41
CA THR A 80 -6.43 1.83 -6.17
C THR A 80 -7.71 1.03 -6.02
N GLY A 81 -8.13 0.44 -7.11
CA GLY A 81 -9.21 -0.54 -7.15
C GLY A 81 -8.69 -1.90 -7.60
N HIS A 82 -9.10 -2.96 -6.91
CA HIS A 82 -8.71 -4.34 -7.18
C HIS A 82 -9.93 -5.20 -7.46
N ILE A 83 -9.75 -6.17 -8.33
CA ILE A 83 -10.68 -7.27 -8.55
C ILE A 83 -9.90 -8.57 -8.59
N TYR A 84 -10.22 -9.50 -7.70
CA TYR A 84 -9.53 -10.78 -7.63
C TYR A 84 -10.45 -11.92 -7.23
N SER A 85 -10.06 -13.13 -7.60
CA SER A 85 -10.61 -14.37 -7.06
C SER A 85 -9.75 -14.84 -5.90
N ARG A 86 -10.38 -15.16 -4.77
CA ARG A 86 -9.72 -15.62 -3.55
C ARG A 86 -10.35 -16.90 -3.02
N ASN A 87 -9.51 -17.78 -2.50
CA ASN A 87 -9.90 -18.94 -1.70
C ASN A 87 -8.91 -19.15 -0.54
N ASP A 88 -9.07 -20.23 0.24
CA ASP A 88 -8.24 -20.50 1.42
C ASP A 88 -6.74 -20.69 1.11
N SER A 89 -6.36 -20.89 -0.15
CA SER A 89 -4.98 -21.21 -0.53
C SER A 89 -4.29 -20.18 -1.41
N HIS A 90 -5.05 -19.37 -2.14
CA HIS A 90 -4.49 -18.38 -3.07
C HIS A 90 -5.46 -17.26 -3.41
N LEU A 91 -4.90 -16.17 -3.91
CA LEU A 91 -5.56 -15.03 -4.55
C LEU A 91 -4.90 -14.82 -5.91
N PHE A 92 -5.70 -14.45 -6.90
CA PHE A 92 -5.24 -13.98 -8.20
C PHE A 92 -6.21 -12.96 -8.77
N GLY A 93 -5.68 -11.85 -9.27
CA GLY A 93 -6.49 -10.77 -9.81
C GLY A 93 -5.71 -9.70 -10.53
N GLY A 94 -6.32 -8.53 -10.62
CA GLY A 94 -5.72 -7.35 -11.20
C GLY A 94 -6.18 -6.09 -10.50
N PHE A 95 -5.46 -5.02 -10.75
CA PHE A 95 -5.72 -3.73 -10.15
C PHE A 95 -5.47 -2.59 -11.13
N ILE A 96 -6.07 -1.45 -10.84
CA ILE A 96 -5.81 -0.18 -11.47
C ILE A 96 -5.81 0.91 -10.40
N GLY A 97 -4.85 1.82 -10.49
CA GLY A 97 -4.73 2.92 -9.53
C GLY A 97 -4.33 4.22 -10.22
N VAL A 98 -4.49 5.28 -9.45
CA VAL A 98 -4.05 6.63 -9.79
C VAL A 98 -3.36 7.22 -8.58
N ALA A 99 -2.22 7.86 -8.82
CA ALA A 99 -1.54 8.71 -7.84
C ALA A 99 -1.42 10.12 -8.43
N ASP A 100 -1.66 11.11 -7.60
CA ASP A 100 -1.65 12.51 -7.99
C ASP A 100 -0.79 13.31 -7.01
N SER A 101 0.12 14.13 -7.52
CA SER A 101 0.95 15.02 -6.72
C SER A 101 1.42 16.19 -7.59
N ASP A 102 1.30 17.43 -7.10
CA ASP A 102 1.92 18.63 -7.66
C ASP A 102 1.73 18.78 -9.20
N ASP A 103 0.48 18.80 -9.65
CA ASP A 103 0.10 18.90 -11.07
C ASP A 103 0.56 17.69 -11.93
N SER A 104 0.88 16.55 -11.31
CA SER A 104 1.37 15.35 -11.97
C SER A 104 0.52 14.13 -11.60
N THR A 105 -0.10 13.51 -12.60
CA THR A 105 -0.97 12.34 -12.40
C THR A 105 -0.34 11.09 -13.00
N THR A 106 -0.15 10.09 -12.17
CA THR A 106 0.37 8.76 -12.57
C THR A 106 -0.74 7.72 -12.54
N TRP A 107 -0.93 7.02 -13.64
CA TRP A 107 -1.77 5.83 -13.72
C TRP A 107 -0.93 4.58 -13.61
N VAL A 108 -1.45 3.59 -12.88
CA VAL A 108 -0.80 2.29 -12.76
C VAL A 108 -1.83 1.19 -12.91
N GLY A 109 -1.45 0.07 -13.50
CA GLY A 109 -2.30 -1.11 -13.59
C GLY A 109 -1.47 -2.37 -13.66
N GLY A 110 -2.03 -3.49 -13.20
CA GLY A 110 -1.26 -4.72 -13.15
C GLY A 110 -2.05 -5.95 -12.75
N LEU A 111 -1.28 -7.02 -12.54
CA LEU A 111 -1.77 -8.29 -12.04
C LEU A 111 -1.18 -8.55 -10.66
N GLU A 112 -1.94 -9.19 -9.80
CA GLU A 112 -1.57 -9.50 -8.44
C GLU A 112 -1.91 -10.95 -8.09
N ALA A 113 -1.13 -11.54 -7.20
CA ALA A 113 -1.35 -12.88 -6.71
C ALA A 113 -0.85 -13.03 -5.27
N ALA A 114 -1.48 -13.94 -4.53
CA ALA A 114 -0.97 -14.36 -3.24
C ALA A 114 -1.11 -15.87 -3.06
N LYS A 115 -0.17 -16.46 -2.32
CA LYS A 115 -0.21 -17.83 -1.85
C LYS A 115 -0.24 -17.86 -0.33
N TYR A 116 -1.24 -18.51 0.21
CA TYR A 116 -1.46 -18.63 1.65
C TYR A 116 -0.91 -19.96 2.17
N TYR A 117 -0.10 -19.86 3.22
CA TYR A 117 0.40 -20.99 4.00
C TYR A 117 -0.10 -20.87 5.43
N THR A 118 0.10 -21.85 6.29
CA THR A 118 -0.46 -21.86 7.64
C THR A 118 -0.19 -20.57 8.43
N ASN A 119 1.06 -20.11 8.47
CA ASN A 119 1.48 -18.96 9.28
C ASN A 119 2.17 -17.87 8.45
N TRP A 120 2.13 -17.94 7.14
CA TRP A 120 2.72 -16.93 6.29
C TRP A 120 2.00 -16.83 4.94
N THR A 121 2.17 -15.72 4.27
CA THR A 121 1.66 -15.42 2.94
C THR A 121 2.81 -14.94 2.08
N LEU A 122 2.85 -15.41 0.84
CA LEU A 122 3.67 -14.81 -0.20
C LEU A 122 2.72 -14.11 -1.16
N ALA A 123 2.89 -12.81 -1.32
CA ALA A 123 2.11 -11.99 -2.23
C ALA A 123 3.03 -11.30 -3.24
N GLY A 124 2.51 -10.91 -4.39
CA GLY A 124 3.28 -10.19 -5.39
C GLY A 124 2.39 -9.57 -6.44
N ALA A 125 2.92 -8.55 -7.10
CA ALA A 125 2.30 -7.87 -8.23
C ALA A 125 3.33 -7.60 -9.33
N ILE A 126 2.86 -7.60 -10.57
CA ILE A 126 3.55 -7.02 -11.72
C ILE A 126 2.71 -5.86 -12.22
N PHE A 127 3.34 -4.75 -12.59
CA PHE A 127 2.63 -3.54 -12.95
C PHE A 127 3.31 -2.77 -14.06
N TYR A 128 2.52 -1.95 -14.71
CA TYR A 128 2.93 -0.87 -15.60
C TYR A 128 2.31 0.42 -15.11
N GLY A 129 3.09 1.51 -15.15
CA GLY A 129 2.67 2.85 -14.80
C GLY A 129 3.02 3.83 -15.89
N ASN A 130 2.23 4.90 -16.00
CA ASN A 130 2.43 5.98 -16.94
C ASN A 130 2.07 7.31 -16.28
N ASN A 131 2.89 8.31 -16.55
CA ASN A 131 2.69 9.71 -16.15
C ASN A 131 2.84 10.57 -17.38
N ASP A 132 1.72 10.98 -17.95
CA ASP A 132 1.68 11.76 -19.21
C ASP A 132 2.25 13.18 -19.01
N ASP A 133 2.11 13.77 -17.81
CA ASP A 133 2.56 15.14 -17.54
C ASP A 133 4.09 15.22 -17.47
N ALA A 134 4.73 14.18 -16.98
CA ALA A 134 6.18 14.08 -16.87
C ALA A 134 6.84 13.37 -18.08
N ASP A 135 6.06 12.81 -19.03
CA ASP A 135 6.53 11.93 -20.10
C ASP A 135 7.37 10.75 -19.55
N VAL A 136 6.83 10.11 -18.51
CA VAL A 136 7.48 9.00 -17.79
C VAL A 136 6.58 7.78 -17.84
N ASP A 137 7.14 6.64 -18.20
CA ASP A 137 6.49 5.36 -18.05
C ASP A 137 7.42 4.32 -17.42
N GLY A 138 6.86 3.20 -16.97
CA GLY A 138 7.67 2.17 -16.37
C GLY A 138 6.89 0.89 -16.07
N TYR A 139 7.64 -0.15 -15.79
CA TYR A 139 7.09 -1.43 -15.37
C TYR A 139 7.87 -1.96 -14.18
N GLY A 140 7.22 -2.82 -13.38
CA GLY A 140 7.89 -3.38 -12.22
C GLY A 140 7.24 -4.65 -11.73
N ILE A 141 7.92 -5.20 -10.72
CA ILE A 141 7.47 -6.34 -9.93
C ILE A 141 7.76 -6.06 -8.46
N ASN A 142 6.81 -6.41 -7.61
CA ASN A 142 7.01 -6.42 -6.16
C ASN A 142 6.60 -7.77 -5.59
N VAL A 143 7.35 -8.25 -4.61
CA VAL A 143 7.08 -9.50 -3.87
C VAL A 143 7.19 -9.21 -2.38
N GLU A 144 6.19 -9.63 -1.63
CA GLU A 144 6.11 -9.47 -0.18
C GLU A 144 5.87 -10.81 0.50
N ALA A 145 6.65 -11.09 1.54
CA ALA A 145 6.43 -12.18 2.46
C ALA A 145 5.88 -11.64 3.79
N ARG A 146 4.77 -12.19 4.27
CA ARG A 146 4.09 -11.82 5.52
C ARG A 146 4.10 -13.02 6.45
N ALA A 147 4.76 -12.93 7.60
CA ALA A 147 4.84 -13.97 8.60
C ALA A 147 3.98 -13.61 9.83
N PHE A 148 3.01 -14.45 10.18
CA PHE A 148 2.15 -14.29 11.35
C PHE A 148 2.75 -15.06 12.52
N VAL A 149 3.49 -14.33 13.38
CA VAL A 149 4.07 -14.87 14.62
C VAL A 149 2.95 -15.24 15.60
N GLN A 150 1.89 -14.44 15.59
CA GLN A 150 0.59 -14.67 16.21
C GLN A 150 -0.49 -14.12 15.27
N ASP A 151 -1.76 -14.46 15.48
CA ASP A 151 -2.86 -13.98 14.65
C ASP A 151 -2.94 -12.44 14.58
N ASN A 152 -2.49 -11.78 15.65
CA ASN A 152 -2.45 -10.33 15.80
C ASN A 152 -1.04 -9.73 15.74
N PHE A 153 -0.03 -10.50 15.32
CA PHE A 153 1.32 -10.01 15.14
C PHE A 153 1.90 -10.51 13.82
N ARG A 154 2.09 -9.59 12.89
CA ARG A 154 2.65 -9.82 11.57
C ARG A 154 4.01 -9.15 11.44
N LEU A 155 4.95 -9.86 10.83
CA LEU A 155 6.18 -9.31 10.27
C LEU A 155 6.09 -9.43 8.75
N ASN A 156 6.65 -8.47 8.03
CA ASN A 156 6.71 -8.51 6.57
C ASN A 156 8.09 -8.09 6.07
N ALA A 157 8.42 -8.59 4.89
CA ALA A 157 9.58 -8.18 4.11
C ALA A 157 9.20 -8.16 2.64
N ASN A 158 9.65 -7.15 1.92
CA ASN A 158 9.40 -7.01 0.49
C ASN A 158 10.69 -6.79 -0.29
N ILE A 159 10.63 -7.15 -1.56
CA ILE A 159 11.62 -6.82 -2.57
C ILE A 159 10.89 -6.51 -3.87
N GLY A 160 11.31 -5.45 -4.54
CA GLY A 160 10.77 -5.02 -5.81
C GLY A 160 11.84 -4.57 -6.78
N TYR A 161 11.48 -4.56 -8.05
CA TYR A 161 12.27 -3.99 -9.14
C TYR A 161 11.35 -3.18 -10.03
N ALA A 162 11.80 -2.01 -10.43
CA ALA A 162 11.13 -1.20 -11.44
C ALA A 162 12.15 -0.69 -12.46
N ASN A 163 11.72 -0.62 -13.71
CA ASN A 163 12.43 0.10 -14.76
C ASN A 163 11.56 1.29 -15.17
N VAL A 164 12.16 2.46 -15.22
CA VAL A 164 11.47 3.73 -15.50
C VAL A 164 12.14 4.37 -16.71
N ASP A 165 11.36 4.70 -17.72
CA ASP A 165 11.76 5.47 -18.90
C ASP A 165 11.25 6.90 -18.74
N ALA A 166 12.18 7.85 -18.60
CA ALA A 166 11.89 9.29 -18.51
C ALA A 166 12.08 10.01 -19.85
N GLY A 167 11.97 9.29 -20.96
CA GLY A 167 12.13 9.82 -22.30
C GLY A 167 13.57 10.22 -22.65
N ALA A 168 13.81 10.56 -23.90
CA ALA A 168 15.10 11.01 -24.42
C ALA A 168 16.30 10.08 -24.13
N GLY A 169 16.05 8.78 -23.85
CA GLY A 169 17.06 7.77 -23.53
C GLY A 169 17.58 7.84 -22.09
N ASN A 170 16.78 8.36 -21.19
CA ASN A 170 17.06 8.40 -19.75
C ASN A 170 16.30 7.25 -19.04
N ASP A 171 16.72 6.01 -19.27
CA ASP A 171 16.20 4.87 -18.53
C ASP A 171 16.91 4.75 -17.19
N ASP A 172 16.17 4.48 -16.12
CA ASP A 172 16.71 4.15 -14.82
C ASP A 172 16.05 2.92 -14.23
N ASP A 173 16.83 2.18 -13.44
CA ASP A 173 16.38 1.00 -12.73
C ASP A 173 16.32 1.32 -11.23
N ALA A 174 15.28 0.86 -10.57
CA ALA A 174 15.14 0.97 -9.13
C ALA A 174 14.96 -0.41 -8.50
N MET A 175 15.66 -0.64 -7.40
CA MET A 175 15.41 -1.76 -6.50
C MET A 175 14.75 -1.25 -5.23
N VAL A 176 13.69 -1.91 -4.81
CA VAL A 176 12.97 -1.60 -3.57
C VAL A 176 13.11 -2.78 -2.63
N TYR A 177 13.46 -2.54 -1.40
CA TYR A 177 13.46 -3.56 -0.36
C TYR A 177 13.09 -2.97 0.98
N GLY A 178 12.35 -3.75 1.78
CA GLY A 178 11.87 -3.25 3.06
C GLY A 178 11.53 -4.36 4.02
N VAL A 179 11.37 -3.95 5.26
CA VAL A 179 10.91 -4.77 6.36
C VAL A 179 9.93 -4.00 7.21
N GLY A 180 8.98 -4.70 7.82
CA GLY A 180 8.00 -4.04 8.68
C GLY A 180 7.33 -5.02 9.63
N GLY A 181 6.44 -4.46 10.42
CA GLY A 181 5.62 -5.25 11.34
C GLY A 181 4.39 -4.50 11.80
N GLU A 182 3.38 -5.27 12.16
CA GLU A 182 2.12 -4.76 12.69
C GLU A 182 1.68 -5.61 13.88
N TYR A 183 1.31 -4.95 14.97
CA TYR A 183 0.74 -5.59 16.16
C TYR A 183 -0.64 -4.98 16.47
N GLN A 184 -1.67 -5.81 16.39
CA GLN A 184 -3.04 -5.46 16.76
C GLN A 184 -3.31 -5.86 18.21
N PHE A 185 -3.82 -4.92 19.01
CA PHE A 185 -4.16 -5.20 20.39
C PHE A 185 -5.35 -6.17 20.49
N ALA A 186 -5.25 -7.16 21.40
CA ALA A 186 -6.29 -8.19 21.52
C ALA A 186 -7.63 -7.66 22.04
N SER A 187 -7.62 -6.56 22.80
CA SER A 187 -8.82 -6.03 23.48
C SER A 187 -9.57 -4.98 22.66
N PHE A 188 -8.95 -4.44 21.60
CA PHE A 188 -9.56 -3.42 20.75
C PHE A 188 -8.91 -3.41 19.36
N PRO A 189 -9.66 -3.02 18.35
CA PRO A 189 -9.26 -3.14 16.95
C PRO A 189 -8.28 -2.05 16.50
N ILE A 190 -7.29 -1.74 17.34
CA ILE A 190 -6.21 -0.80 17.03
C ILE A 190 -4.93 -1.60 16.86
N SER A 191 -4.13 -1.26 15.85
CA SER A 191 -2.76 -1.76 15.69
C SER A 191 -1.75 -0.63 15.64
N VAL A 192 -0.52 -0.96 16.01
CA VAL A 192 0.68 -0.17 15.74
C VAL A 192 1.38 -0.83 14.55
N VAL A 193 1.78 -0.04 13.59
CA VAL A 193 2.54 -0.48 12.44
C VAL A 193 3.86 0.29 12.38
N ALA A 194 4.93 -0.38 11.94
CA ALA A 194 6.21 0.26 11.69
C ALA A 194 6.90 -0.41 10.51
N GLY A 195 7.64 0.37 9.73
CA GLY A 195 8.34 -0.10 8.55
C GLY A 195 9.62 0.66 8.27
N TYR A 196 10.49 0.01 7.50
CA TYR A 196 11.68 0.61 6.92
C TYR A 196 11.81 0.10 5.49
N ASN A 197 11.97 1.02 4.55
CA ASN A 197 12.13 0.72 3.13
C ASN A 197 13.32 1.50 2.56
N THR A 198 14.00 0.91 1.60
CA THR A 198 15.02 1.56 0.78
C THR A 198 14.62 1.44 -0.69
N VAL A 199 14.72 2.54 -1.40
CA VAL A 199 14.65 2.60 -2.87
C VAL A 199 16.05 2.94 -3.36
N ASP A 200 16.70 1.99 -4.04
CA ASP A 200 18.04 2.12 -4.61
C ASP A 200 17.91 2.32 -6.13
N PHE A 201 18.47 3.42 -6.64
CA PHE A 201 18.47 3.78 -8.05
C PHE A 201 19.86 4.29 -8.45
N ARG A 202 20.14 4.42 -9.75
CA ARG A 202 21.47 4.74 -10.27
C ARG A 202 22.11 6.00 -9.66
N GLY A 203 21.31 6.94 -9.16
CA GLY A 203 21.76 8.22 -8.60
C GLY A 203 22.01 8.22 -7.09
N GLY A 204 21.59 7.20 -6.38
CA GLY A 204 21.64 7.10 -4.91
C GLY A 204 20.55 6.21 -4.36
N ASP A 205 20.30 6.33 -3.09
CA ASP A 205 19.27 5.62 -2.38
C ASP A 205 18.38 6.57 -1.56
N VAL A 206 17.15 6.19 -1.34
CA VAL A 206 16.23 6.85 -0.41
C VAL A 206 15.81 5.85 0.65
N ASP A 207 16.17 6.15 1.88
CA ASP A 207 15.78 5.38 3.05
C ASP A 207 14.55 5.98 3.71
N THR A 208 13.54 5.18 3.98
CA THR A 208 12.31 5.66 4.59
C THR A 208 11.95 4.80 5.79
N TRP A 209 11.73 5.42 6.94
CA TRP A 209 11.10 4.74 8.07
C TRP A 209 9.73 5.34 8.36
N THR A 210 8.83 4.50 8.82
CA THR A 210 7.45 4.90 9.14
C THR A 210 7.00 4.28 10.45
N ILE A 211 6.10 4.98 11.14
CA ILE A 211 5.34 4.47 12.27
C ILE A 211 3.89 4.95 12.17
N GLY A 212 2.93 4.10 12.52
CA GLY A 212 1.53 4.46 12.39
C GLY A 212 0.61 3.74 13.35
N LEU A 213 -0.63 4.19 13.35
CA LEU A 213 -1.74 3.57 14.06
C LEU A 213 -2.85 3.26 13.05
N ARG A 214 -3.42 2.05 13.13
CA ARG A 214 -4.57 1.63 12.30
C ARG A 214 -5.73 1.23 13.20
N TYR A 215 -6.93 1.65 12.84
CA TYR A 215 -8.18 1.08 13.31
C TYR A 215 -8.64 0.01 12.32
N ASN A 216 -8.84 -1.20 12.79
CA ASN A 216 -9.10 -2.38 11.99
C ASN A 216 -10.51 -2.91 12.23
N TRP A 217 -11.13 -3.52 11.23
CA TRP A 217 -12.36 -4.30 11.38
C TRP A 217 -12.32 -5.55 10.51
N GLY A 218 -13.02 -6.61 10.93
CA GLY A 218 -13.07 -7.89 10.22
C GLY A 218 -12.13 -8.96 10.75
N GLY A 219 -11.73 -8.88 12.04
CA GLY A 219 -10.98 -9.94 12.72
C GLY A 219 -9.53 -9.59 13.03
N THR A 220 -8.70 -10.62 13.17
CA THR A 220 -7.27 -10.51 13.43
C THR A 220 -6.50 -10.06 12.18
N LEU A 221 -5.23 -9.73 12.31
CA LEU A 221 -4.36 -9.42 11.16
C LEU A 221 -4.31 -10.58 10.17
N ARG A 222 -4.25 -11.82 10.68
CA ARG A 222 -4.25 -13.02 9.82
C ARG A 222 -5.60 -13.24 9.16
N ASP A 223 -6.71 -13.01 9.84
CA ASP A 223 -8.05 -13.12 9.23
C ASP A 223 -8.21 -12.12 8.09
N ARG A 224 -7.78 -10.87 8.28
CA ARG A 224 -7.84 -9.81 7.25
C ARG A 224 -6.92 -10.10 6.06
N ASP A 225 -5.75 -10.68 6.28
CA ASP A 225 -4.87 -11.12 5.19
C ASP A 225 -5.53 -12.20 4.32
N ARG A 226 -6.37 -13.05 4.92
CA ARG A 226 -7.03 -14.18 4.24
C ARG A 226 -8.40 -13.86 3.67
N SER A 227 -9.10 -12.91 4.24
CA SER A 227 -10.50 -12.63 3.88
C SER A 227 -10.80 -11.15 3.69
N GLY A 228 -9.86 -10.26 3.98
CA GLY A 228 -10.05 -8.82 3.96
C GLY A 228 -9.18 -8.07 2.94
N ALA A 229 -9.10 -6.77 3.11
CA ALA A 229 -8.22 -5.90 2.35
C ALA A 229 -6.75 -6.18 2.70
N SER A 230 -5.97 -6.59 1.72
CA SER A 230 -4.61 -7.07 1.94
C SER A 230 -3.63 -6.78 0.80
N GLN A 231 -4.06 -6.13 -0.28
CA GLN A 231 -3.22 -5.97 -1.46
C GLN A 231 -2.57 -4.58 -1.59
N ALA A 232 -2.98 -3.59 -0.83
CA ALA A 232 -2.45 -2.22 -0.86
C ALA A 232 -0.90 -2.16 -0.77
N SER A 233 -0.28 -2.92 0.15
CA SER A 233 1.18 -2.93 0.32
C SER A 233 1.93 -3.57 -0.85
N VAL A 234 1.27 -4.42 -1.64
CA VAL A 234 1.90 -5.14 -2.75
C VAL A 234 1.94 -4.29 -4.02
N THR A 235 0.91 -3.49 -4.24
CA THR A 235 0.80 -2.62 -5.41
C THR A 235 1.54 -1.29 -5.23
N GLY A 236 1.68 -0.82 -4.00
CA GLY A 236 2.46 0.37 -3.65
C GLY A 236 1.87 1.71 -4.08
N VAL A 237 0.72 1.72 -4.76
CA VAL A 237 0.13 2.96 -5.34
C VAL A 237 -0.49 3.85 -4.27
N SER A 238 -1.14 3.22 -3.29
CA SER A 238 -1.83 3.90 -2.20
C SER A 238 -1.32 3.46 -0.82
N SER A 239 -0.14 2.86 -0.77
CA SER A 239 0.50 2.39 0.45
C SER A 239 1.69 3.25 0.80
N VAL A 240 1.77 3.66 2.03
CA VAL A 240 2.90 4.41 2.61
C VAL A 240 3.91 3.46 3.28
N PHE A 241 3.61 2.16 3.27
CA PHE A 241 4.44 1.11 3.90
C PHE A 241 4.81 0.01 2.93
#